data_1f5a1c1185123b1d10eec13a902d2880
#
_entry.id   1f5a1c1185123b1d10eec13a902d2880
#
_cell.length_a   1.000
_cell.length_b   1.000
_cell.length_c   1.000
_cell.angle_alpha   90.00
_cell.angle_beta   90.00
_cell.angle_gamma   90.00
#
_symmetry.space_group_name_H-M   'P 1'
#
loop_
_entity.id
_entity.type
_entity.pdbx_description
1 polymer ?
#
loop_
_entity_poly.entity_id
_entity_poly.type
_entity_poly.pdbx_seq_one_letter_code
_entity_poly.pdbx_strand_id
1 'polypeptide(L)'
;MTTVRNIAAGVRSMTSNAFLADGERTVLVDAGDGFDAAARIEEATGGLDAVVLTHTHPDHVGNVESVVDAFDVDVWGFDPDHPLVDHGIADGDHLRIGDAECEALHTPGHKNDHVCLYARGAGILFAGDLVFANGGFGRTDLPEGDRETLVDSVEHLLETVEGSLDAMYVGHGPAVETNPRYHVELAAQAARMG
;
A
#
# COMPACT_ATOMS: atom_id res chain seq x y z
N MET A 1 -18.57 6.17 3.34
CA MET A 1 -17.56 5.51 4.23
C MET A 1 -16.81 4.52 3.36
N THR A 2 -15.49 4.68 3.21
CA THR A 2 -14.64 3.82 2.37
C THR A 2 -14.73 2.36 2.83
N THR A 3 -15.06 1.47 1.91
CA THR A 3 -15.03 0.03 2.15
C THR A 3 -13.77 -0.53 1.51
N VAL A 4 -12.91 -1.18 2.30
CA VAL A 4 -11.65 -1.77 1.79
C VAL A 4 -11.76 -3.28 1.78
N ARG A 5 -11.45 -3.90 0.63
CA ARG A 5 -11.43 -5.36 0.44
C ARG A 5 -10.10 -5.82 -0.10
N ASN A 6 -9.55 -6.88 0.45
CA ASN A 6 -8.39 -7.54 -0.15
C ASN A 6 -8.86 -8.48 -1.26
N ILE A 7 -8.67 -8.10 -2.51
CA ILE A 7 -9.04 -8.94 -3.66
C ILE A 7 -8.03 -10.06 -3.94
N ALA A 8 -6.83 -10.03 -3.34
CA ALA A 8 -5.89 -11.14 -3.39
C ALA A 8 -6.19 -12.23 -2.36
N ALA A 9 -7.21 -12.05 -1.50
CA ALA A 9 -7.55 -13.02 -0.46
C ALA A 9 -7.79 -14.43 -1.02
N GLY A 10 -7.14 -15.43 -0.40
CA GLY A 10 -7.24 -16.84 -0.81
C GLY A 10 -6.39 -17.25 -2.01
N VAL A 11 -5.66 -16.35 -2.62
CA VAL A 11 -4.65 -16.66 -3.65
C VAL A 11 -3.51 -17.45 -3.01
N ARG A 12 -3.01 -18.50 -3.70
CA ARG A 12 -1.97 -19.39 -3.17
C ARG A 12 -0.59 -19.17 -3.81
N SER A 13 -0.50 -18.32 -4.84
CA SER A 13 0.78 -17.87 -5.42
C SER A 13 1.47 -16.88 -4.49
N MET A 14 2.76 -16.65 -4.73
CA MET A 14 3.47 -15.52 -4.12
C MET A 14 2.90 -14.22 -4.71
N THR A 15 2.18 -13.48 -3.89
CA THR A 15 1.56 -12.20 -4.26
C THR A 15 1.47 -11.30 -3.04
N SER A 16 1.50 -10.01 -3.25
CA SER A 16 1.08 -9.05 -2.24
C SER A 16 -0.43 -9.11 -2.03
N ASN A 17 -0.91 -8.48 -0.98
CA ASN A 17 -2.30 -8.05 -0.88
C ASN A 17 -2.60 -7.01 -1.98
N ALA A 18 -3.85 -6.98 -2.44
CA ALA A 18 -4.35 -6.00 -3.38
C ALA A 18 -5.66 -5.44 -2.81
N PHE A 19 -5.65 -4.17 -2.40
CA PHE A 19 -6.76 -3.59 -1.67
C PHE A 19 -7.65 -2.74 -2.57
N LEU A 20 -8.87 -3.21 -2.82
CA LEU A 20 -9.91 -2.47 -3.51
C LEU A 20 -10.65 -1.58 -2.50
N ALA A 21 -10.46 -0.27 -2.62
CA ALA A 21 -11.13 0.75 -1.81
C ALA A 21 -12.29 1.35 -2.60
N ASP A 22 -13.51 1.04 -2.17
CA ASP A 22 -14.77 1.47 -2.80
C ASP A 22 -15.34 2.69 -2.09
N GLY A 23 -15.87 3.66 -2.86
CA GLY A 23 -16.44 4.91 -2.38
C GLY A 23 -16.73 5.89 -3.53
N GLU A 24 -16.55 7.20 -3.31
CA GLU A 24 -16.68 8.22 -4.37
C GLU A 24 -15.69 7.97 -5.52
N ARG A 25 -14.54 7.42 -5.21
CA ARG A 25 -13.53 6.99 -6.18
C ARG A 25 -13.10 5.57 -5.85
N THR A 26 -13.39 4.64 -6.74
CA THR A 26 -12.97 3.24 -6.59
C THR A 26 -11.51 3.08 -6.99
N VAL A 27 -10.65 2.76 -6.05
CA VAL A 27 -9.19 2.69 -6.26
C VAL A 27 -8.66 1.33 -5.84
N LEU A 28 -7.79 0.77 -6.68
CA LEU A 28 -7.00 -0.39 -6.33
C LEU A 28 -5.65 0.07 -5.78
N VAL A 29 -5.33 -0.28 -4.54
CA VAL A 29 -4.00 -0.08 -3.95
C VAL A 29 -3.22 -1.38 -4.06
N ASP A 30 -2.17 -1.36 -4.86
CA ASP A 30 -1.41 -2.50 -5.37
C ASP A 30 -2.28 -3.52 -6.14
N ALA A 31 -1.70 -4.18 -7.13
CA ALA A 31 -2.46 -5.08 -8.00
C ALA A 31 -2.21 -6.57 -7.71
N GLY A 32 -1.18 -6.88 -6.90
CA GLY A 32 -0.75 -8.25 -6.69
C GLY A 32 -0.17 -8.90 -7.94
N ASP A 33 0.00 -10.21 -7.90
CA ASP A 33 0.54 -11.01 -8.99
C ASP A 33 -0.10 -12.40 -9.06
N GLY A 34 -0.17 -12.96 -10.27
CA GLY A 34 -0.48 -14.39 -10.49
C GLY A 34 -1.93 -14.79 -10.22
N PHE A 35 -2.89 -13.86 -10.30
CA PHE A 35 -4.33 -14.12 -10.25
C PHE A 35 -5.10 -13.16 -11.17
N ASP A 36 -6.34 -13.47 -11.49
CA ASP A 36 -7.21 -12.60 -12.31
C ASP A 36 -7.78 -11.45 -11.47
N ALA A 37 -6.98 -10.37 -11.34
CA ALA A 37 -7.35 -9.18 -10.58
C ALA A 37 -8.54 -8.46 -11.24
N ALA A 38 -8.57 -8.37 -12.57
CA ALA A 38 -9.63 -7.69 -13.31
C ALA A 38 -11.00 -8.35 -13.06
N ALA A 39 -11.08 -9.67 -13.14
CA ALA A 39 -12.32 -10.39 -12.85
C ALA A 39 -12.80 -10.18 -11.41
N ARG A 40 -11.87 -10.12 -10.44
CA ARG A 40 -12.21 -9.88 -9.03
C ARG A 40 -12.68 -8.46 -8.75
N ILE A 41 -12.13 -7.46 -9.43
CA ILE A 41 -12.61 -6.07 -9.38
C ILE A 41 -14.01 -5.98 -9.99
N GLU A 42 -14.23 -6.55 -11.18
CA GLU A 42 -15.53 -6.55 -11.85
C GLU A 42 -16.62 -7.19 -10.97
N GLU A 43 -16.32 -8.33 -10.32
CA GLU A 43 -17.24 -9.00 -9.40
C GLU A 43 -17.54 -8.15 -8.15
N ALA A 44 -16.56 -7.38 -7.65
CA ALA A 44 -16.68 -6.64 -6.41
C ALA A 44 -17.41 -5.30 -6.55
N THR A 45 -17.12 -4.53 -7.61
CA THR A 45 -17.58 -3.13 -7.80
C THR A 45 -18.10 -2.83 -9.19
N GLY A 46 -17.79 -3.67 -10.20
CA GLY A 46 -18.17 -3.46 -11.60
C GLY A 46 -17.42 -2.33 -12.30
N GLY A 47 -16.39 -1.74 -11.66
CA GLY A 47 -15.57 -0.66 -12.22
C GLY A 47 -14.41 -0.26 -11.34
N LEU A 48 -13.48 0.50 -11.92
CA LEU A 48 -12.28 1.03 -11.26
C LEU A 48 -12.00 2.43 -11.80
N ASP A 49 -11.51 3.34 -10.95
CA ASP A 49 -11.18 4.72 -11.36
C ASP A 49 -9.66 4.97 -11.43
N ALA A 50 -8.86 4.20 -10.69
CA ALA A 50 -7.40 4.29 -10.70
C ALA A 50 -6.73 3.10 -10.01
N VAL A 51 -5.44 2.90 -10.33
CA VAL A 51 -4.50 2.09 -9.54
C VAL A 51 -3.53 3.02 -8.84
N VAL A 52 -3.23 2.75 -7.57
CA VAL A 52 -2.19 3.44 -6.79
C VAL A 52 -1.21 2.40 -6.27
N LEU A 53 0.07 2.59 -6.56
CA LEU A 53 1.13 1.68 -6.14
C LEU A 53 1.80 2.18 -4.87
N THR A 54 1.95 1.29 -3.88
CA THR A 54 2.80 1.57 -2.72
C THR A 54 4.27 1.51 -3.10
N HIS A 55 4.65 0.60 -3.96
CA HIS A 55 5.99 0.46 -4.55
C HIS A 55 5.96 -0.52 -5.74
N THR A 56 7.07 -0.67 -6.45
CA THR A 56 7.10 -1.41 -7.71
C THR A 56 7.82 -2.76 -7.64
N HIS A 57 7.75 -3.50 -6.51
CA HIS A 57 8.16 -4.90 -6.51
C HIS A 57 7.21 -5.77 -7.37
N PRO A 58 7.74 -6.81 -8.04
CA PRO A 58 6.97 -7.59 -9.01
C PRO A 58 5.67 -8.18 -8.46
N ASP A 59 5.65 -8.61 -7.22
CA ASP A 59 4.48 -9.18 -6.55
C ASP A 59 3.40 -8.17 -6.18
N HIS A 60 3.70 -6.85 -6.25
CA HIS A 60 2.73 -5.76 -6.09
C HIS A 60 2.17 -5.27 -7.42
N VAL A 61 2.93 -5.42 -8.51
CA VAL A 61 2.59 -4.82 -9.81
C VAL A 61 2.27 -5.83 -10.92
N GLY A 62 2.40 -7.14 -10.65
CA GLY A 62 2.31 -8.17 -11.69
C GLY A 62 1.00 -8.18 -12.48
N ASN A 63 -0.11 -7.75 -11.88
CA ASN A 63 -1.40 -7.68 -12.56
C ASN A 63 -1.76 -6.28 -13.08
N VAL A 64 -0.90 -5.25 -12.94
CA VAL A 64 -1.21 -3.86 -13.32
C VAL A 64 -1.63 -3.76 -14.79
N GLU A 65 -0.83 -4.31 -15.70
CA GLU A 65 -1.14 -4.24 -17.14
C GLU A 65 -2.51 -4.83 -17.47
N SER A 66 -2.86 -5.99 -16.89
CA SER A 66 -4.16 -6.62 -17.12
C SER A 66 -5.34 -5.83 -16.53
N VAL A 67 -5.11 -5.12 -15.43
CA VAL A 67 -6.11 -4.23 -14.81
C VAL A 67 -6.30 -2.98 -15.65
N VAL A 68 -5.22 -2.34 -16.10
CA VAL A 68 -5.26 -1.18 -16.99
C VAL A 68 -5.97 -1.53 -18.30
N ASP A 69 -5.62 -2.64 -18.92
CA ASP A 69 -6.27 -3.09 -20.16
C ASP A 69 -7.78 -3.34 -20.01
N ALA A 70 -8.22 -3.80 -18.82
CA ALA A 70 -9.62 -4.12 -18.56
C ALA A 70 -10.48 -2.88 -18.25
N PHE A 71 -9.93 -1.88 -17.54
CA PHE A 71 -10.72 -0.75 -17.02
C PHE A 71 -10.36 0.61 -17.63
N ASP A 72 -9.31 0.69 -18.47
CA ASP A 72 -8.83 1.94 -19.09
C ASP A 72 -8.55 3.04 -18.03
N VAL A 73 -7.74 2.70 -17.03
CA VAL A 73 -7.45 3.55 -15.86
C VAL A 73 -5.98 3.91 -15.78
N ASP A 74 -5.69 5.06 -15.17
CA ASP A 74 -4.32 5.53 -14.93
C ASP A 74 -3.72 4.88 -13.67
N VAL A 75 -2.40 4.74 -13.68
CA VAL A 75 -1.57 4.22 -12.59
C VAL A 75 -0.78 5.36 -11.93
N TRP A 76 -0.90 5.44 -10.62
CA TRP A 76 -0.22 6.41 -9.78
C TRP A 76 0.86 5.72 -8.95
N GLY A 77 2.09 6.27 -8.91
CA GLY A 77 3.20 5.72 -8.15
C GLY A 77 4.28 6.77 -7.88
N PHE A 78 5.19 6.49 -6.96
CA PHE A 78 6.21 7.48 -6.55
C PHE A 78 7.26 7.73 -7.63
N ASP A 79 7.69 6.70 -8.37
CA ASP A 79 8.68 6.83 -9.43
C ASP A 79 7.99 7.12 -10.79
N PRO A 80 7.99 8.38 -11.26
CA PRO A 80 7.34 8.75 -12.52
C PRO A 80 8.07 8.22 -13.77
N ASP A 81 9.30 7.74 -13.62
CA ASP A 81 10.10 7.15 -14.72
C ASP A 81 9.85 5.64 -14.85
N HIS A 82 9.12 5.02 -13.90
CA HIS A 82 8.78 3.61 -13.98
C HIS A 82 7.74 3.35 -15.09
N PRO A 83 7.96 2.35 -15.98
CA PRO A 83 7.12 2.16 -17.18
C PRO A 83 5.65 1.84 -16.91
N LEU A 84 5.28 1.45 -15.70
CA LEU A 84 3.89 1.21 -15.29
C LEU A 84 3.21 2.43 -14.68
N VAL A 85 3.91 3.54 -14.46
CA VAL A 85 3.39 4.73 -13.78
C VAL A 85 3.04 5.82 -14.80
N ASP A 86 1.77 6.25 -14.82
CA ASP A 86 1.30 7.35 -15.66
C ASP A 86 1.44 8.70 -14.95
N HIS A 87 1.27 8.70 -13.62
CA HIS A 87 1.31 9.90 -12.78
C HIS A 87 2.20 9.71 -11.56
N GLY A 88 3.19 10.59 -11.40
CA GLY A 88 4.06 10.61 -10.22
C GLY A 88 3.31 11.10 -8.98
N ILE A 89 3.61 10.47 -7.83
CA ILE A 89 3.18 10.89 -6.50
C ILE A 89 4.41 11.46 -5.78
N ALA A 90 4.30 12.63 -5.20
CA ALA A 90 5.35 13.21 -4.34
C ALA A 90 5.00 13.02 -2.85
N ASP A 91 6.03 13.13 -2.00
CA ASP A 91 5.83 13.17 -0.55
C ASP A 91 4.95 14.36 -0.15
N GLY A 92 3.94 14.11 0.67
CA GLY A 92 2.94 15.09 1.07
C GLY A 92 1.79 15.31 0.07
N ASP A 93 1.78 14.64 -1.09
CA ASP A 93 0.64 14.72 -2.01
C ASP A 93 -0.61 14.08 -1.41
N HIS A 94 -1.76 14.59 -1.82
CA HIS A 94 -3.07 14.09 -1.39
C HIS A 94 -3.80 13.39 -2.53
N LEU A 95 -4.27 12.16 -2.26
CA LEU A 95 -5.03 11.35 -3.21
C LEU A 95 -6.38 10.94 -2.60
N ARG A 96 -7.42 10.95 -3.44
CA ARG A 96 -8.72 10.38 -3.06
C ARG A 96 -8.73 8.88 -3.28
N ILE A 97 -8.90 8.11 -2.20
CA ILE A 97 -8.99 6.63 -2.21
C ILE A 97 -10.29 6.24 -1.50
N GLY A 98 -11.25 5.72 -2.24
CA GLY A 98 -12.63 5.59 -1.77
C GLY A 98 -13.24 6.95 -1.48
N ASP A 99 -13.78 7.13 -0.27
CA ASP A 99 -14.25 8.42 0.26
C ASP A 99 -13.16 9.19 1.04
N ALA A 100 -11.99 8.56 1.26
CA ALA A 100 -10.95 9.09 2.12
C ALA A 100 -9.94 9.94 1.32
N GLU A 101 -9.49 11.04 1.92
CA GLU A 101 -8.32 11.79 1.47
C GLU A 101 -7.09 11.21 2.16
N CYS A 102 -6.17 10.66 1.38
CA CYS A 102 -4.93 10.05 1.85
C CYS A 102 -3.74 10.94 1.52
N GLU A 103 -2.90 11.20 2.50
CA GLU A 103 -1.58 11.82 2.34
C GLU A 103 -0.57 10.73 1.96
N ALA A 104 0.22 10.97 0.93
CA ALA A 104 1.33 10.11 0.55
C ALA A 104 2.55 10.44 1.42
N LEU A 105 3.10 9.45 2.09
CA LEU A 105 4.30 9.55 2.90
C LEU A 105 5.40 8.75 2.21
N HIS A 106 6.45 9.41 1.73
CA HIS A 106 7.60 8.72 1.16
C HIS A 106 8.37 7.99 2.25
N THR A 107 8.43 6.68 2.17
CA THR A 107 8.97 5.79 3.20
C THR A 107 9.93 4.76 2.60
N PRO A 108 11.09 5.23 2.07
CA PRO A 108 12.09 4.37 1.44
C PRO A 108 12.77 3.44 2.44
N GLY A 109 13.59 2.52 1.91
CA GLY A 109 14.42 1.60 2.69
C GLY A 109 14.09 0.13 2.47
N HIS A 110 12.81 -0.22 2.24
CA HIS A 110 12.45 -1.49 1.64
C HIS A 110 12.69 -1.43 0.12
N LYS A 111 12.24 -0.36 -0.50
CA LYS A 111 12.48 0.03 -1.88
C LYS A 111 12.50 1.57 -1.99
N ASN A 112 13.22 2.12 -2.97
CA ASN A 112 13.40 3.58 -3.10
C ASN A 112 12.11 4.33 -3.40
N ASP A 113 11.18 3.72 -4.13
CA ASP A 113 9.89 4.28 -4.54
C ASP A 113 8.74 3.98 -3.57
N HIS A 114 9.03 3.46 -2.38
CA HIS A 114 8.01 3.07 -1.42
C HIS A 114 7.29 4.26 -0.81
N VAL A 115 5.95 4.21 -0.80
CA VAL A 115 5.08 5.16 -0.10
C VAL A 115 4.07 4.45 0.79
N CYS A 116 3.78 5.03 1.95
CA CYS A 116 2.57 4.76 2.70
C CYS A 116 1.48 5.78 2.33
N LEU A 117 0.21 5.38 2.40
CA LEU A 117 -0.93 6.26 2.11
C LEU A 117 -1.77 6.36 3.39
N TYR A 118 -1.77 7.54 4.00
CA TYR A 118 -2.40 7.76 5.31
C TYR A 118 -3.64 8.66 5.21
N ALA A 119 -4.81 8.10 5.46
CA ALA A 119 -6.07 8.82 5.59
C ALA A 119 -6.35 9.17 7.06
N ARG A 120 -5.77 10.27 7.55
CA ARG A 120 -5.88 10.74 8.93
C ARG A 120 -7.33 10.84 9.40
N GLY A 121 -8.21 11.46 8.59
CA GLY A 121 -9.62 11.66 8.92
C GLY A 121 -10.46 10.38 8.98
N ALA A 122 -10.02 9.31 8.32
CA ALA A 122 -10.68 8.01 8.29
C ALA A 122 -10.00 6.96 9.18
N GLY A 123 -8.84 7.28 9.77
CA GLY A 123 -8.06 6.34 10.57
C GLY A 123 -7.51 5.15 9.77
N ILE A 124 -7.25 5.32 8.46
CA ILE A 124 -6.82 4.26 7.56
C ILE A 124 -5.38 4.50 7.12
N LEU A 125 -4.57 3.45 7.15
CA LEU A 125 -3.20 3.41 6.63
C LEU A 125 -3.04 2.25 5.66
N PHE A 126 -2.61 2.53 4.42
CA PHE A 126 -2.03 1.53 3.52
C PHE A 126 -0.52 1.60 3.69
N ALA A 127 0.04 0.59 4.33
CA ALA A 127 1.43 0.61 4.78
C ALA A 127 2.41 -0.04 3.79
N GLY A 128 1.92 -0.62 2.69
CA GLY A 128 2.74 -1.39 1.76
C GLY A 128 3.62 -2.40 2.52
N ASP A 129 4.89 -2.41 2.17
CA ASP A 129 5.90 -3.29 2.78
C ASP A 129 6.81 -2.58 3.79
N LEU A 130 6.37 -1.43 4.35
CA LEU A 130 7.13 -0.78 5.41
C LEU A 130 7.00 -1.51 6.75
N VAL A 131 5.76 -1.75 7.20
CA VAL A 131 5.46 -2.38 8.49
C VAL A 131 4.34 -3.41 8.35
N PHE A 132 4.39 -4.45 9.19
CA PHE A 132 3.43 -5.54 9.21
C PHE A 132 2.89 -5.80 10.62
N ALA A 133 1.95 -6.73 10.73
CA ALA A 133 1.44 -7.18 12.01
C ALA A 133 2.56 -7.71 12.92
N ASN A 134 2.37 -7.53 14.24
CA ASN A 134 3.27 -8.07 15.28
C ASN A 134 4.71 -7.57 15.22
N GLY A 135 4.94 -6.36 14.74
CA GLY A 135 6.27 -5.75 14.69
C GLY A 135 7.13 -6.22 13.50
N GLY A 136 6.52 -6.85 12.51
CA GLY A 136 7.19 -7.11 11.24
C GLY A 136 7.46 -5.82 10.48
N PHE A 137 8.51 -5.81 9.66
CA PHE A 137 8.86 -4.69 8.78
C PHE A 137 9.49 -5.23 7.49
N GLY A 138 9.57 -4.38 6.47
CA GLY A 138 10.06 -4.72 5.16
C GLY A 138 11.52 -5.22 5.18
N ARG A 139 11.82 -6.19 4.33
CA ARG A 139 13.19 -6.68 4.16
C ARG A 139 14.03 -5.63 3.41
N THR A 140 15.33 -5.61 3.72
CA THR A 140 16.30 -4.64 3.17
C THR A 140 17.47 -5.30 2.48
N ASP A 141 17.39 -6.61 2.24
CA ASP A 141 18.44 -7.43 1.59
C ASP A 141 18.20 -7.62 0.09
N LEU A 142 17.19 -6.94 -0.47
CA LEU A 142 16.92 -6.86 -1.91
C LEU A 142 17.64 -5.66 -2.54
N PRO A 143 17.76 -5.61 -3.89
CA PRO A 143 18.20 -4.40 -4.57
C PRO A 143 17.39 -3.18 -4.12
N GLU A 144 18.04 -2.03 -3.94
CA GLU A 144 17.48 -0.78 -3.39
C GLU A 144 17.16 -0.83 -1.88
N GLY A 145 17.27 -1.99 -1.22
CA GLY A 145 17.05 -2.12 0.21
C GLY A 145 18.15 -1.43 1.03
N ASP A 146 17.76 -0.60 2.00
CA ASP A 146 18.65 0.08 2.95
C ASP A 146 18.06 0.08 4.34
N ARG A 147 18.78 -0.52 5.29
CA ARG A 147 18.27 -0.72 6.65
C ARG A 147 18.17 0.57 7.46
N GLU A 148 19.13 1.45 7.35
CA GLU A 148 19.16 2.70 8.10
C GLU A 148 18.01 3.59 7.63
N THR A 149 17.84 3.71 6.32
CA THR A 149 16.71 4.42 5.70
C THR A 149 15.35 3.83 6.09
N LEU A 150 15.23 2.49 6.16
CA LEU A 150 13.99 1.86 6.59
C LEU A 150 13.65 2.20 8.04
N VAL A 151 14.64 2.21 8.94
CA VAL A 151 14.44 2.61 10.35
C VAL A 151 13.91 4.03 10.43
N ASP A 152 14.55 4.97 9.71
CA ASP A 152 14.12 6.38 9.67
C ASP A 152 12.68 6.50 9.14
N SER A 153 12.34 5.75 8.09
CA SER A 153 10.98 5.72 7.52
C SER A 153 9.93 5.18 8.51
N VAL A 154 10.25 4.11 9.25
CA VAL A 154 9.33 3.57 10.27
C VAL A 154 9.16 4.54 11.43
N GLU A 155 10.21 5.25 11.84
CA GLU A 155 10.15 6.27 12.88
C GLU A 155 9.32 7.46 12.43
N HIS A 156 9.52 7.95 11.21
CA HIS A 156 8.72 9.00 10.61
C HIS A 156 7.22 8.62 10.53
N LEU A 157 6.91 7.39 10.09
CA LEU A 157 5.55 6.89 10.09
C LEU A 157 4.94 6.89 11.51
N LEU A 158 5.69 6.40 12.51
CA LEU A 158 5.23 6.35 13.90
C LEU A 158 4.93 7.74 14.48
N GLU A 159 5.73 8.76 14.12
CA GLU A 159 5.50 10.15 14.50
C GLU A 159 4.29 10.77 13.80
N THR A 160 4.02 10.34 12.56
CA THR A 160 2.96 10.89 11.72
C THR A 160 1.58 10.30 12.06
N VAL A 161 1.51 8.97 12.33
CA VAL A 161 0.23 8.33 12.64
C VAL A 161 -0.22 8.64 14.06
N GLU A 162 -1.45 9.12 14.18
CA GLU A 162 -2.04 9.46 15.46
C GLU A 162 -2.64 8.25 16.17
N GLY A 163 -3.02 8.43 17.44
CA GLY A 163 -3.65 7.38 18.23
C GLY A 163 -5.01 6.90 17.73
N SER A 164 -5.59 7.60 16.74
CA SER A 164 -6.87 7.27 16.11
C SER A 164 -6.75 6.39 14.86
N LEU A 165 -5.63 5.69 14.68
CA LEU A 165 -5.50 4.72 13.59
C LEU A 165 -6.38 3.50 13.87
N ASP A 166 -7.38 3.29 13.00
CA ASP A 166 -8.41 2.25 13.16
C ASP A 166 -8.07 0.99 12.34
N ALA A 167 -7.44 1.17 11.17
CA ALA A 167 -7.05 0.06 10.29
C ALA A 167 -5.70 0.31 9.61
N MET A 168 -4.89 -0.74 9.51
CA MET A 168 -3.65 -0.76 8.75
C MET A 168 -3.67 -1.92 7.76
N TYR A 169 -3.62 -1.59 6.48
CA TYR A 169 -3.58 -2.50 5.35
C TYR A 169 -2.13 -2.66 4.90
N VAL A 170 -1.62 -3.87 4.98
CA VAL A 170 -0.18 -4.19 4.79
C VAL A 170 0.03 -5.00 3.52
N GLY A 171 1.19 -4.90 2.88
CA GLY A 171 1.47 -5.60 1.63
C GLY A 171 1.41 -7.12 1.77
N HIS A 172 1.79 -7.67 2.91
CA HIS A 172 1.73 -9.11 3.17
C HIS A 172 1.11 -9.45 4.53
N GLY A 173 0.35 -10.55 4.56
CA GLY A 173 -0.33 -11.01 5.77
C GLY A 173 -1.69 -10.36 6.02
N PRO A 174 -2.27 -10.51 7.21
CA PRO A 174 -3.58 -9.98 7.52
C PRO A 174 -3.55 -8.46 7.75
N ALA A 175 -4.63 -7.78 7.38
CA ALA A 175 -4.87 -6.41 7.83
C ALA A 175 -4.93 -6.34 9.36
N VAL A 176 -4.54 -5.19 9.91
CA VAL A 176 -4.50 -4.95 11.36
C VAL A 176 -5.59 -3.96 11.72
N GLU A 177 -6.65 -4.43 12.39
CA GLU A 177 -7.82 -3.64 12.79
C GLU A 177 -7.94 -3.52 14.33
N THR A 178 -6.96 -4.04 15.06
CA THR A 178 -6.91 -3.95 16.52
C THR A 178 -5.61 -3.30 16.94
N ASN A 179 -5.69 -2.10 17.50
CA ASN A 179 -4.54 -1.31 17.92
C ASN A 179 -3.44 -1.18 16.84
N PRO A 180 -3.75 -0.76 15.59
CA PRO A 180 -2.77 -0.75 14.50
C PRO A 180 -1.51 0.04 14.83
N ARG A 181 -1.63 1.19 15.52
CA ARG A 181 -0.49 2.00 15.94
C ARG A 181 0.50 1.24 16.82
N TYR A 182 0.02 0.33 17.69
CA TYR A 182 0.90 -0.50 18.51
C TYR A 182 1.79 -1.43 17.67
N HIS A 183 1.30 -1.91 16.54
CA HIS A 183 2.09 -2.73 15.61
C HIS A 183 3.17 -1.90 14.91
N VAL A 184 2.92 -0.63 14.60
CA VAL A 184 3.95 0.30 14.12
C VAL A 184 5.00 0.57 15.20
N GLU A 185 4.60 0.76 16.46
CA GLU A 185 5.54 0.89 17.61
C GLU A 185 6.43 -0.33 17.76
N LEU A 186 5.86 -1.52 17.66
CA LEU A 186 6.64 -2.76 17.71
C LEU A 186 7.61 -2.89 16.53
N ALA A 187 7.19 -2.51 15.32
CA ALA A 187 8.03 -2.50 14.13
C ALA A 187 9.21 -1.53 14.29
N ALA A 188 8.97 -0.32 14.80
CA ALA A 188 10.03 0.64 15.10
C ALA A 188 11.04 0.12 16.11
N GLN A 189 10.60 -0.56 17.17
CA GLN A 189 11.48 -1.19 18.13
C GLN A 189 12.31 -2.32 17.52
N ALA A 190 11.67 -3.22 16.77
CA ALA A 190 12.33 -4.34 16.11
C ALA A 190 13.33 -3.88 15.04
N ALA A 191 12.95 -2.84 14.26
CA ALA A 191 13.80 -2.26 13.24
C ALA A 191 15.10 -1.66 13.79
N ARG A 192 15.10 -1.10 14.98
CA ARG A 192 16.31 -0.57 15.66
C ARG A 192 17.23 -1.66 16.21
N MET A 193 16.69 -2.84 16.54
CA MET A 193 17.45 -3.90 17.24
C MET A 193 18.10 -4.92 16.30
N GLY A 194 17.69 -5.02 15.07
CA GLY A 194 18.22 -5.93 14.05
C GLY A 194 19.12 -5.22 13.08
#